data_1b1865ee81e95a7d930c51566acc419e
#
_entry.id   1b1865ee81e95a7d930c51566acc419e
#
_cell.length_a   1.000
_cell.length_b   1.000
_cell.length_c   1.000
_cell.angle_alpha   90.00
_cell.angle_beta   90.00
_cell.angle_gamma   90.00
#
_symmetry.space_group_name_H-M   'P 1'
#
loop_
_entity.id
_entity.type
_entity.pdbx_description
1 polymer ?
#
loop_
_entity_poly.entity_id
_entity_poly.type
_entity_poly.pdbx_seq_one_letter_code
_entity_poly.pdbx_strand_id
1 'polypeptide(L)'
;MNLNRRTFMKTGAMAIAGTALFGNSFCASQRKSAVTGLQLYSIRDDMARDPLGSLAQLAEMGYRNVEHASYSDRKFYGYVPAEFKKVLDEQGLSMVSGHVEFVRTDWDASANDFSDRWKYTVEDAATCGQKYVVTPWLEEGIRRNYDDFMTFMDVFNRCGELCNKWGMKFGYHNHDFEFSEKFNGESLFDIMMRSIDPKLVV
;
A
#
# COMPACT_ATOMS: atom_id res chain seq x y z
N MET A 1 -24.97 47.91 3.81
CA MET A 1 -24.61 48.01 2.39
C MET A 1 -24.95 46.70 1.70
N ASN A 2 -25.99 46.66 0.88
CA ASN A 2 -26.38 45.45 0.17
C ASN A 2 -25.51 45.31 -1.09
N LEU A 3 -24.56 44.41 -1.07
CA LEU A 3 -23.76 44.03 -2.23
C LEU A 3 -24.64 43.19 -3.17
N ASN A 4 -25.04 43.76 -4.31
CA ASN A 4 -25.74 43.00 -5.33
C ASN A 4 -24.74 42.29 -6.28
N ARG A 5 -25.21 41.23 -6.94
CA ARG A 5 -24.39 40.39 -7.87
C ARG A 5 -23.60 41.21 -8.92
N ARG A 6 -24.17 42.35 -9.37
CA ARG A 6 -23.57 43.17 -10.41
C ARG A 6 -22.38 43.98 -9.89
N THR A 7 -22.42 44.43 -8.60
CA THR A 7 -21.30 45.11 -7.94
C THR A 7 -20.18 44.16 -7.63
N PHE A 8 -20.49 42.90 -7.21
CA PHE A 8 -19.49 41.84 -6.99
C PHE A 8 -18.72 41.49 -8.27
N MET A 9 -19.42 41.36 -9.40
CA MET A 9 -18.81 41.07 -10.71
C MET A 9 -17.92 42.24 -11.20
N LYS A 10 -18.29 43.47 -10.98
CA LYS A 10 -17.49 44.64 -11.38
C LYS A 10 -16.24 44.82 -10.51
N THR A 11 -16.32 44.53 -9.21
CA THR A 11 -15.15 44.62 -8.30
C THR A 11 -14.19 43.47 -8.55
N GLY A 12 -14.69 42.26 -8.89
CA GLY A 12 -13.87 41.12 -9.25
C GLY A 12 -13.10 41.32 -10.57
N ALA A 13 -13.71 41.95 -11.57
CA ALA A 13 -13.07 42.23 -12.85
C ALA A 13 -11.93 43.26 -12.76
N MET A 14 -12.02 44.23 -11.84
CA MET A 14 -10.95 45.24 -11.64
C MET A 14 -9.75 44.68 -10.86
N ALA A 15 -9.96 43.64 -10.03
CA ALA A 15 -8.85 42.96 -9.33
C ALA A 15 -7.98 42.09 -10.26
N ILE A 16 -8.54 41.62 -11.38
CA ILE A 16 -7.81 40.79 -12.37
C ILE A 16 -6.97 41.68 -13.33
N ALA A 17 -7.40 42.90 -13.61
CA ALA A 17 -6.68 43.82 -14.50
C ALA A 17 -5.44 44.47 -13.86
N GLY A 18 -5.36 44.52 -12.52
CA GLY A 18 -4.23 45.11 -11.80
C GLY A 18 -3.02 44.21 -11.63
N THR A 19 -3.14 42.91 -11.85
CA THR A 19 -2.04 41.95 -11.66
C THR A 19 -1.26 41.63 -12.92
N ALA A 20 -1.63 42.17 -14.06
CA ALA A 20 -0.94 41.92 -15.34
C ALA A 20 0.32 42.79 -15.58
N LEU A 21 0.64 43.73 -14.68
CA LEU A 21 1.73 44.71 -14.84
C LEU A 21 2.90 44.55 -13.86
N PHE A 22 2.85 43.60 -12.93
CA PHE A 22 3.98 43.25 -12.07
C PHE A 22 4.50 41.88 -12.42
N GLY A 23 5.74 41.91 -12.92
CA GLY A 23 6.50 40.87 -13.54
C GLY A 23 6.35 39.46 -12.98
N ASN A 24 6.42 38.53 -13.88
CA ASN A 24 6.53 37.07 -13.70
C ASN A 24 7.48 36.67 -12.56
N SER A 25 6.96 36.60 -11.38
CA SER A 25 7.47 35.76 -10.31
C SER A 25 6.29 34.99 -9.73
N PHE A 26 5.57 34.26 -10.60
CA PHE A 26 4.87 33.09 -10.11
C PHE A 26 5.97 32.16 -9.63
N CYS A 27 6.29 32.20 -8.34
CA CYS A 27 6.75 31.03 -7.64
C CYS A 27 5.75 29.94 -8.01
N ALA A 28 6.11 29.10 -8.98
CA ALA A 28 5.54 27.81 -9.14
C ALA A 28 5.83 27.13 -7.78
N SER A 29 4.92 27.28 -6.85
CA SER A 29 4.82 26.39 -5.71
C SER A 29 4.92 25.01 -6.38
N GLN A 30 6.06 24.32 -6.20
CA GLN A 30 6.14 22.91 -6.51
C GLN A 30 4.98 22.30 -5.72
N ARG A 31 3.85 22.10 -6.38
CA ARG A 31 2.83 21.21 -5.88
C ARG A 31 3.61 19.92 -5.65
N LYS A 32 3.86 19.57 -4.38
CA LYS A 32 4.27 18.21 -4.05
C LYS A 32 3.31 17.36 -4.84
N SER A 33 3.79 16.67 -5.85
CA SER A 33 2.92 15.83 -6.69
C SER A 33 2.19 14.93 -5.70
N ALA A 34 0.87 15.00 -5.69
CA ALA A 34 0.10 14.10 -4.86
C ALA A 34 0.58 12.69 -5.22
N VAL A 35 0.92 11.87 -4.21
CA VAL A 35 1.30 10.48 -4.46
C VAL A 35 0.08 9.83 -5.09
N THR A 36 0.16 9.59 -6.41
CA THR A 36 -0.92 8.97 -7.14
C THR A 36 -0.54 7.51 -7.36
N GLY A 37 -1.22 6.63 -6.66
CA GLY A 37 -1.01 5.20 -6.74
C GLY A 37 -2.30 4.45 -7.02
N LEU A 38 -2.18 3.25 -7.59
CA LEU A 38 -3.27 2.32 -7.81
C LEU A 38 -2.91 0.94 -7.27
N GLN A 39 -3.85 0.33 -6.52
CA GLN A 39 -3.77 -1.08 -6.20
C GLN A 39 -4.23 -1.88 -7.43
N LEU A 40 -3.36 -2.78 -7.91
CA LEU A 40 -3.55 -3.53 -9.15
C LEU A 40 -4.67 -4.58 -9.05
N TYR A 41 -5.17 -4.88 -7.84
CA TYR A 41 -6.37 -5.69 -7.68
C TYR A 41 -7.61 -5.04 -8.31
N SER A 42 -7.65 -3.71 -8.35
CA SER A 42 -8.76 -2.96 -8.97
C SER A 42 -8.88 -3.22 -10.48
N ILE A 43 -7.79 -3.62 -11.11
CA ILE A 43 -7.71 -3.97 -12.54
C ILE A 43 -7.16 -5.39 -12.73
N ARG A 44 -7.43 -6.29 -11.78
CA ARG A 44 -6.88 -7.65 -11.76
C ARG A 44 -7.14 -8.46 -13.02
N ASP A 45 -8.28 -8.25 -13.66
CA ASP A 45 -8.65 -8.97 -14.89
C ASP A 45 -7.79 -8.50 -16.08
N ASP A 46 -7.48 -7.21 -16.16
CA ASP A 46 -6.57 -6.65 -17.16
C ASP A 46 -5.13 -7.09 -16.88
N MET A 47 -4.69 -7.02 -15.62
CA MET A 47 -3.37 -7.50 -15.19
C MET A 47 -3.16 -8.99 -15.45
N ALA A 48 -4.21 -9.82 -15.31
CA ALA A 48 -4.13 -11.25 -15.61
C ALA A 48 -4.00 -11.53 -17.13
N ARG A 49 -4.56 -10.67 -17.96
CA ARG A 49 -4.59 -10.82 -19.41
C ARG A 49 -3.34 -10.25 -20.08
N ASP A 50 -2.97 -9.02 -19.71
CA ASP A 50 -1.83 -8.30 -20.28
C ASP A 50 -1.23 -7.36 -19.21
N PRO A 51 -0.35 -7.84 -18.34
CA PRO A 51 0.25 -7.02 -17.29
C PRO A 51 1.09 -5.87 -17.84
N LEU A 52 1.82 -6.08 -18.94
CA LEU A 52 2.69 -5.04 -19.49
C LEU A 52 1.89 -3.89 -20.12
N GLY A 53 0.89 -4.22 -20.92
CA GLY A 53 0.00 -3.22 -21.52
C GLY A 53 -0.80 -2.45 -20.47
N SER A 54 -1.25 -3.14 -19.41
CA SER A 54 -1.97 -2.51 -18.31
C SER A 54 -1.09 -1.51 -17.55
N LEU A 55 0.16 -1.87 -17.24
CA LEU A 55 1.11 -0.97 -16.60
C LEU A 55 1.46 0.24 -17.48
N ALA A 56 1.64 0.03 -18.79
CA ALA A 56 1.88 1.13 -19.72
C ALA A 56 0.72 2.13 -19.75
N GLN A 57 -0.52 1.65 -19.78
CA GLN A 57 -1.72 2.50 -19.72
C GLN A 57 -1.80 3.28 -18.41
N LEU A 58 -1.49 2.66 -17.26
CA LEU A 58 -1.45 3.37 -15.98
C LEU A 58 -0.41 4.51 -15.99
N ALA A 59 0.76 4.26 -16.54
CA ALA A 59 1.82 5.27 -16.66
C ALA A 59 1.38 6.44 -17.57
N GLU A 60 0.71 6.16 -18.69
CA GLU A 60 0.12 7.15 -19.59
C GLU A 60 -0.97 7.99 -18.91
N MET A 61 -1.81 7.37 -18.07
CA MET A 61 -2.83 8.05 -17.25
C MET A 61 -2.21 8.94 -16.15
N GLY A 62 -0.90 8.85 -15.92
CA GLY A 62 -0.19 9.68 -14.94
C GLY A 62 0.04 9.05 -13.58
N TYR A 63 -0.31 7.78 -13.38
CA TYR A 63 0.08 7.06 -12.17
C TYR A 63 1.60 6.94 -12.05
N ARG A 64 2.09 6.92 -10.83
CA ARG A 64 3.53 6.78 -10.54
C ARG A 64 3.83 5.67 -9.54
N ASN A 65 2.84 5.27 -8.78
CA ASN A 65 2.99 4.22 -7.78
C ASN A 65 1.94 3.14 -8.02
N VAL A 66 2.33 1.90 -7.78
CA VAL A 66 1.42 0.75 -7.81
C VAL A 66 1.61 -0.10 -6.57
N GLU A 67 0.54 -0.79 -6.18
CA GLU A 67 0.57 -1.85 -5.20
C GLU A 67 0.17 -3.15 -5.89
N HIS A 68 1.02 -4.18 -5.84
CA HIS A 68 0.68 -5.46 -6.47
C HIS A 68 -0.34 -6.25 -5.64
N ALA A 69 -1.06 -7.15 -6.33
CA ALA A 69 -2.01 -8.07 -5.72
C ALA A 69 -1.87 -9.50 -6.29
N SER A 70 -0.73 -9.79 -6.92
CA SER A 70 -0.43 -11.12 -7.46
C SER A 70 1.06 -11.40 -7.29
N TYR A 71 1.35 -12.39 -6.45
CA TYR A 71 2.69 -12.94 -6.26
C TYR A 71 2.55 -14.42 -5.94
N SER A 72 3.18 -15.26 -6.73
CA SER A 72 3.28 -16.71 -6.52
C SER A 72 4.54 -17.25 -7.16
N ASP A 73 5.07 -18.33 -6.60
CA ASP A 73 6.24 -19.04 -7.16
C ASP A 73 7.42 -18.11 -7.47
N ARG A 74 7.68 -17.14 -6.56
CA ARG A 74 8.72 -16.12 -6.72
C ARG A 74 8.55 -15.23 -7.96
N LYS A 75 7.30 -14.95 -8.36
CA LYS A 75 6.97 -14.12 -9.53
C LYS A 75 5.87 -13.15 -9.23
N PHE A 76 6.00 -11.94 -9.74
CA PHE A 76 4.97 -10.91 -9.81
C PHE A 76 4.36 -10.95 -11.21
N TYR A 77 3.07 -11.27 -11.33
CA TYR A 77 2.37 -11.36 -12.63
C TYR A 77 3.11 -12.21 -13.67
N GLY A 78 3.78 -13.28 -13.23
CA GLY A 78 4.52 -14.20 -14.10
C GLY A 78 6.00 -13.83 -14.33
N TYR A 79 6.47 -12.67 -13.90
CA TYR A 79 7.86 -12.21 -14.05
C TYR A 79 8.65 -12.39 -12.76
N VAL A 80 9.91 -12.78 -12.86
CA VAL A 80 10.81 -12.80 -11.69
C VAL A 80 11.07 -11.37 -11.19
N PRO A 81 11.38 -11.17 -9.90
CA PRO A 81 11.43 -9.85 -9.29
C PRO A 81 12.27 -8.80 -10.02
N ALA A 82 13.48 -9.18 -10.44
CA ALA A 82 14.39 -8.28 -11.15
C ALA A 82 13.85 -7.85 -12.53
N GLU A 83 13.19 -8.77 -13.25
CA GLU A 83 12.57 -8.47 -14.54
C GLU A 83 11.36 -7.56 -14.35
N PHE A 84 10.51 -7.86 -13.35
CA PHE A 84 9.34 -7.03 -13.07
C PHE A 84 9.73 -5.61 -12.64
N LYS A 85 10.76 -5.50 -11.80
CA LYS A 85 11.34 -4.20 -11.43
C LYS A 85 11.76 -3.39 -12.66
N LYS A 86 12.46 -4.03 -13.61
CA LYS A 86 12.89 -3.38 -14.85
C LYS A 86 11.70 -2.90 -15.66
N VAL A 87 10.65 -3.69 -15.80
CA VAL A 87 9.41 -3.30 -16.49
C VAL A 87 8.80 -2.04 -15.85
N LEU A 88 8.72 -2.00 -14.52
CA LEU A 88 8.19 -0.85 -13.79
C LEU A 88 9.05 0.40 -14.02
N ASP A 89 10.38 0.27 -13.95
CA ASP A 89 11.31 1.37 -14.14
C ASP A 89 11.21 1.96 -15.57
N GLU A 90 11.09 1.10 -16.58
CA GLU A 90 10.91 1.51 -17.98
C GLU A 90 9.61 2.29 -18.21
N GLN A 91 8.57 2.02 -17.42
CA GLN A 91 7.29 2.74 -17.44
C GLN A 91 7.26 3.96 -16.50
N GLY A 92 8.33 4.20 -15.74
CA GLY A 92 8.37 5.26 -14.72
C GLY A 92 7.41 5.02 -13.55
N LEU A 93 7.13 3.76 -13.25
CA LEU A 93 6.31 3.29 -12.14
C LEU A 93 7.20 2.79 -11.00
N SER A 94 6.70 2.90 -9.77
CA SER A 94 7.31 2.34 -8.57
C SER A 94 6.30 1.44 -7.85
N MET A 95 6.70 0.21 -7.53
CA MET A 95 5.90 -0.69 -6.72
C MET A 95 6.24 -0.47 -5.25
N VAL A 96 5.49 0.39 -4.57
CA VAL A 96 5.80 0.82 -3.19
C VAL A 96 5.32 -0.18 -2.14
N SER A 97 4.32 -0.98 -2.46
CA SER A 97 3.73 -2.00 -1.58
C SER A 97 3.16 -3.17 -2.37
N GLY A 98 2.79 -4.22 -1.68
CA GLY A 98 2.12 -5.35 -2.29
C GLY A 98 1.38 -6.23 -1.30
N HIS A 99 0.26 -6.77 -1.75
CA HIS A 99 -0.56 -7.72 -1.01
C HIS A 99 -0.05 -9.14 -1.23
N VAL A 100 0.40 -9.77 -0.16
CA VAL A 100 0.71 -11.20 -0.11
C VAL A 100 0.11 -11.78 1.17
N GLU A 101 -0.78 -12.74 1.02
CA GLU A 101 -1.38 -13.39 2.17
C GLU A 101 -0.32 -14.13 3.00
N PHE A 102 -0.25 -13.80 4.28
CA PHE A 102 0.50 -14.54 5.29
C PHE A 102 -0.40 -15.61 5.87
N VAL A 103 -0.05 -16.86 5.70
CA VAL A 103 -0.84 -18.00 6.16
C VAL A 103 -0.19 -18.67 7.37
N ARG A 104 -0.98 -19.45 8.14
CA ARG A 104 -0.51 -20.10 9.38
C ARG A 104 0.77 -20.93 9.16
N THR A 105 0.90 -21.58 8.02
CA THR A 105 2.07 -22.41 7.69
C THR A 105 3.34 -21.63 7.34
N ASP A 106 3.25 -20.30 7.28
CA ASP A 106 4.43 -19.45 7.09
C ASP A 106 5.23 -19.22 8.37
N TRP A 107 4.70 -19.66 9.50
CA TRP A 107 5.38 -19.62 10.78
C TRP A 107 5.51 -21.04 11.36
N ASP A 108 6.73 -21.46 11.64
CA ASP A 108 7.02 -22.67 12.40
C ASP A 108 7.35 -22.31 13.85
N ALA A 109 6.37 -22.51 14.73
CA ALA A 109 6.53 -22.22 16.16
C ALA A 109 7.59 -23.10 16.83
N SER A 110 7.83 -24.31 16.33
CA SER A 110 8.83 -25.22 16.89
C SER A 110 10.25 -24.80 16.54
N ALA A 111 10.48 -24.31 15.33
CA ALA A 111 11.74 -23.74 14.87
C ALA A 111 11.90 -22.27 15.27
N ASN A 112 10.84 -21.62 15.72
CA ASN A 112 10.76 -20.18 15.96
C ASN A 112 11.26 -19.38 14.75
N ASP A 113 10.82 -19.77 13.53
CA ASP A 113 11.28 -19.22 12.26
C ASP A 113 10.17 -19.24 11.19
N PHE A 114 10.37 -18.43 10.16
CA PHE A 114 9.47 -18.37 9.01
C PHE A 114 9.75 -19.49 8.00
N SER A 115 8.73 -19.87 7.26
CA SER A 115 8.86 -20.73 6.09
C SER A 115 9.75 -20.07 5.03
N ASP A 116 10.37 -20.88 4.17
CA ASP A 116 11.14 -20.37 3.04
C ASP A 116 10.25 -19.53 2.10
N ARG A 117 8.97 -19.92 1.94
CA ARG A 117 8.01 -19.15 1.15
C ARG A 117 7.93 -17.69 1.63
N TRP A 118 7.78 -17.47 2.93
CA TRP A 118 7.66 -16.12 3.48
C TRP A 118 8.98 -15.34 3.42
N LYS A 119 10.09 -15.99 3.69
CA LYS A 119 11.43 -15.39 3.54
C LYS A 119 11.68 -14.91 2.12
N TYR A 120 11.36 -15.74 1.12
CA TYR A 120 11.46 -15.36 -0.28
C TYR A 120 10.48 -14.26 -0.68
N THR A 121 9.27 -14.26 -0.12
CA THR A 121 8.32 -13.17 -0.35
C THR A 121 8.91 -11.82 0.05
N VAL A 122 9.52 -11.74 1.22
CA VAL A 122 10.14 -10.50 1.72
C VAL A 122 11.39 -10.12 0.89
N GLU A 123 12.24 -11.10 0.54
CA GLU A 123 13.41 -10.88 -0.33
C GLU A 123 13.02 -10.34 -1.70
N ASP A 124 12.01 -10.95 -2.34
CA ASP A 124 11.53 -10.58 -3.67
C ASP A 124 10.84 -9.21 -3.66
N ALA A 125 10.11 -8.89 -2.58
CA ALA A 125 9.55 -7.55 -2.36
C ALA A 125 10.64 -6.48 -2.27
N ALA A 126 11.72 -6.75 -1.53
CA ALA A 126 12.87 -5.86 -1.43
C ALA A 126 13.57 -5.67 -2.79
N THR A 127 13.72 -6.75 -3.57
CA THR A 127 14.30 -6.71 -4.92
C THR A 127 13.50 -5.80 -5.84
N CYS A 128 12.18 -5.79 -5.72
CA CYS A 128 11.30 -4.87 -6.45
C CYS A 128 11.27 -3.44 -5.90
N GLY A 129 11.96 -3.16 -4.79
CA GLY A 129 12.05 -1.83 -4.20
C GLY A 129 10.84 -1.44 -3.36
N GLN A 130 10.05 -2.41 -2.88
CA GLN A 130 8.92 -2.14 -2.00
C GLN A 130 9.36 -1.50 -0.69
N LYS A 131 8.43 -0.78 -0.07
CA LYS A 131 8.56 -0.19 1.28
C LYS A 131 7.68 -0.92 2.27
N TYR A 132 6.66 -1.60 1.78
CA TYR A 132 5.68 -2.30 2.60
C TYR A 132 5.37 -3.67 1.99
N VAL A 133 5.35 -4.70 2.85
CA VAL A 133 4.80 -6.03 2.56
C VAL A 133 3.51 -6.13 3.34
N VAL A 134 2.37 -6.23 2.66
CA VAL A 134 1.05 -6.14 3.30
C VAL A 134 0.34 -7.48 3.20
N THR A 135 -0.10 -8.04 4.34
CA THR A 135 -1.03 -9.15 4.31
C THR A 135 -2.47 -8.62 4.29
N PRO A 136 -3.27 -9.02 3.28
CA PRO A 136 -4.62 -8.49 3.13
C PRO A 136 -5.69 -9.31 3.85
N TRP A 137 -5.34 -10.36 4.54
CA TRP A 137 -6.30 -11.29 5.10
C TRP A 137 -5.82 -11.96 6.38
N LEU A 138 -6.76 -12.26 7.26
CA LEU A 138 -6.55 -13.06 8.46
C LEU A 138 -7.48 -14.27 8.44
N GLU A 139 -6.92 -15.46 8.43
CA GLU A 139 -7.66 -16.72 8.38
C GLU A 139 -8.71 -16.81 9.52
N GLU A 140 -9.91 -17.26 9.17
CA GLU A 140 -11.00 -17.41 10.14
C GLU A 140 -10.61 -18.30 11.34
N GLY A 141 -9.81 -19.35 11.12
CA GLY A 141 -9.31 -20.23 12.18
C GLY A 141 -8.47 -19.52 13.22
N ILE A 142 -7.74 -18.45 12.85
CA ILE A 142 -6.92 -17.68 13.77
C ILE A 142 -7.80 -16.75 14.63
N ARG A 143 -8.80 -16.13 14.03
CA ARG A 143 -9.65 -15.12 14.67
C ARG A 143 -10.83 -15.68 15.48
N ARG A 144 -11.00 -17.01 15.54
CA ARG A 144 -12.03 -17.67 16.37
C ARG A 144 -11.59 -17.92 17.81
N ASN A 145 -10.31 -17.92 18.10
CA ASN A 145 -9.74 -18.18 19.41
C ASN A 145 -8.84 -17.04 19.84
N TYR A 146 -9.04 -16.52 21.04
CA TYR A 146 -8.28 -15.37 21.55
C TYR A 146 -6.78 -15.64 21.66
N ASP A 147 -6.37 -16.81 22.16
CA ASP A 147 -4.96 -17.14 22.36
C ASP A 147 -4.25 -17.35 21.02
N ASP A 148 -4.93 -17.97 20.04
CA ASP A 148 -4.43 -18.10 18.67
C ASP A 148 -4.26 -16.72 18.03
N PHE A 149 -5.26 -15.84 18.20
CA PHE A 149 -5.21 -14.47 17.70
C PHE A 149 -4.04 -13.70 18.29
N MET A 150 -3.85 -13.73 19.61
CA MET A 150 -2.74 -13.06 20.28
C MET A 150 -1.37 -13.61 19.85
N THR A 151 -1.25 -14.93 19.72
CA THR A 151 -0.04 -15.56 19.18
C THR A 151 0.27 -15.06 17.78
N PHE A 152 -0.77 -14.85 16.97
CA PHE A 152 -0.60 -14.36 15.61
C PHE A 152 -0.21 -12.88 15.55
N MET A 153 -0.64 -12.06 16.53
CA MET A 153 -0.18 -10.67 16.65
C MET A 153 1.32 -10.61 16.98
N ASP A 154 1.82 -11.53 17.81
CA ASP A 154 3.27 -11.65 18.04
C ASP A 154 4.02 -12.05 16.75
N VAL A 155 3.44 -12.95 15.95
CA VAL A 155 4.01 -13.32 14.65
C VAL A 155 4.01 -12.13 13.68
N PHE A 156 3.00 -11.27 13.70
CA PHE A 156 2.99 -10.03 12.90
C PHE A 156 4.14 -9.08 13.30
N ASN A 157 4.43 -8.93 14.59
CA ASN A 157 5.60 -8.18 15.04
C ASN A 157 6.90 -8.78 14.47
N ARG A 158 7.02 -10.12 14.47
CA ARG A 158 8.17 -10.81 13.85
C ARG A 158 8.24 -10.63 12.33
N CYS A 159 7.09 -10.59 11.63
CA CYS A 159 7.05 -10.21 10.21
C CYS A 159 7.62 -8.81 10.01
N GLY A 160 7.26 -7.86 10.89
CA GLY A 160 7.81 -6.52 10.90
C GLY A 160 9.33 -6.50 11.12
N GLU A 161 9.84 -7.29 12.06
CA GLU A 161 11.28 -7.44 12.26
C GLU A 161 12.00 -8.00 11.03
N LEU A 162 11.41 -9.00 10.37
CA LEU A 162 11.97 -9.56 9.12
C LEU A 162 11.98 -8.52 8.00
N CYS A 163 10.87 -7.82 7.77
CA CYS A 163 10.78 -6.77 6.77
C CYS A 163 11.78 -5.63 7.06
N ASN A 164 11.96 -5.27 8.33
CA ASN A 164 12.88 -4.21 8.73
C ASN A 164 14.35 -4.52 8.41
N LYS A 165 14.76 -5.81 8.42
CA LYS A 165 16.10 -6.23 7.96
C LYS A 165 16.38 -5.86 6.50
N TRP A 166 15.31 -5.73 5.70
CA TRP A 166 15.35 -5.33 4.30
C TRP A 166 14.98 -3.85 4.07
N GLY A 167 14.87 -3.06 5.14
CA GLY A 167 14.49 -1.65 5.06
C GLY A 167 13.02 -1.39 4.70
N MET A 168 12.17 -2.38 4.93
CA MET A 168 10.72 -2.34 4.69
C MET A 168 9.95 -2.43 6.01
N LYS A 169 8.64 -2.16 5.96
CA LYS A 169 7.70 -2.46 7.05
C LYS A 169 6.74 -3.56 6.64
N PHE A 170 6.24 -4.28 7.62
CA PHE A 170 5.09 -5.17 7.45
C PHE A 170 3.81 -4.37 7.65
N GLY A 171 2.75 -4.70 6.91
CA GLY A 171 1.45 -4.05 7.04
C GLY A 171 0.31 -5.05 7.06
N TYR A 172 -0.81 -4.62 7.62
CA TYR A 172 -2.06 -5.35 7.59
C TYR A 172 -3.15 -4.51 6.93
N HIS A 173 -3.83 -5.07 5.93
CA HIS A 173 -4.99 -4.46 5.31
C HIS A 173 -6.26 -5.07 5.93
N ASN A 174 -7.01 -4.26 6.67
CA ASN A 174 -8.22 -4.68 7.36
C ASN A 174 -9.45 -4.74 6.43
N HIS A 175 -10.44 -5.50 6.88
CA HIS A 175 -11.77 -5.59 6.32
C HIS A 175 -12.83 -5.16 7.35
N ASP A 176 -14.06 -5.57 7.17
CA ASP A 176 -15.18 -5.27 8.07
C ASP A 176 -15.21 -6.18 9.30
N PHE A 177 -14.71 -7.41 9.16
CA PHE A 177 -14.76 -8.39 10.24
C PHE A 177 -13.89 -8.01 11.45
N GLU A 178 -12.79 -7.30 11.28
CA GLU A 178 -11.97 -6.84 12.40
C GLU A 178 -12.72 -5.86 13.31
N PHE A 179 -13.72 -5.16 12.79
CA PHE A 179 -14.57 -4.24 13.56
C PHE A 179 -15.82 -4.93 14.11
N SER A 180 -16.34 -5.93 13.41
CA SER A 180 -17.60 -6.62 13.77
C SER A 180 -17.39 -7.78 14.73
N GLU A 181 -16.30 -8.55 14.57
CA GLU A 181 -15.95 -9.65 15.44
C GLU A 181 -15.28 -9.15 16.73
N LYS A 182 -15.54 -9.83 17.85
CA LYS A 182 -15.11 -9.37 19.18
C LYS A 182 -14.65 -10.51 20.07
N PHE A 183 -13.64 -10.23 20.88
CA PHE A 183 -13.30 -11.02 22.06
C PHE A 183 -13.65 -10.23 23.32
N ASN A 184 -14.48 -10.79 24.18
CA ASN A 184 -14.90 -10.17 25.45
C ASN A 184 -15.44 -8.72 25.30
N GLY A 185 -16.09 -8.42 24.17
CA GLY A 185 -16.67 -7.10 23.88
C GLY A 185 -15.74 -6.11 23.19
N GLU A 186 -14.44 -6.39 23.06
CA GLU A 186 -13.46 -5.59 22.34
C GLU A 186 -13.31 -6.09 20.89
N SER A 187 -13.25 -5.18 19.90
CA SER A 187 -13.10 -5.56 18.49
C SER A 187 -11.72 -6.16 18.21
N LEU A 188 -11.64 -7.04 17.19
CA LEU A 188 -10.33 -7.58 16.78
C LEU A 188 -9.39 -6.45 16.38
N PHE A 189 -9.91 -5.39 15.74
CA PHE A 189 -9.12 -4.23 15.35
C PHE A 189 -8.47 -3.53 16.55
N ASP A 190 -9.25 -3.25 17.63
CA ASP A 190 -8.72 -2.60 18.82
C ASP A 190 -7.66 -3.47 19.51
N ILE A 191 -7.91 -4.79 19.59
CA ILE A 191 -6.93 -5.75 20.13
C ILE A 191 -5.65 -5.75 19.29
N MET A 192 -5.78 -5.79 17.97
CA MET A 192 -4.65 -5.74 17.03
C MET A 192 -3.83 -4.47 17.26
N MET A 193 -4.48 -3.30 17.25
CA MET A 193 -3.81 -2.00 17.37
C MET A 193 -3.01 -1.83 18.67
N ARG A 194 -3.43 -2.48 19.77
CA ARG A 194 -2.69 -2.45 21.05
C ARG A 194 -1.60 -3.54 21.17
N SER A 195 -1.66 -4.57 20.31
CA SER A 195 -0.76 -5.75 20.40
C SER A 195 0.40 -5.68 19.42
N ILE A 196 0.27 -4.94 18.34
CA ILE A 196 1.34 -4.76 17.35
C ILE A 196 2.27 -3.60 17.74
N ASP A 197 3.56 -3.72 17.40
CA ASP A 197 4.53 -2.62 17.55
C ASP A 197 4.39 -1.65 16.35
N PRO A 198 3.96 -0.39 16.54
CA PRO A 198 3.76 0.56 15.45
C PRO A 198 5.08 0.99 14.76
N LYS A 199 6.24 0.63 15.30
CA LYS A 199 7.54 0.82 14.64
C LYS A 199 7.80 -0.23 13.57
N LEU A 200 7.21 -1.41 13.72
CA LEU A 200 7.42 -2.60 12.88
C LEU A 200 6.26 -2.84 11.92
N VAL A 201 5.03 -2.64 12.39
CA VAL A 201 3.79 -2.95 11.68
C VAL A 201 2.98 -1.67 11.45
N VAL A 202 2.36 -1.56 10.28
CA VAL A 202 1.52 -0.44 9.85
C VAL A 202 0.15 -0.91 9.38
#